data_f57a8fc3d183185a0b5f9e3d2c5ec662
#
_entry.id   f57a8fc3d183185a0b5f9e3d2c5ec662
#
_cell.length_a   1.000
_cell.length_b   1.000
_cell.length_c   1.000
_cell.angle_alpha   90.00
_cell.angle_beta   90.00
_cell.angle_gamma   90.00
#
_symmetry.space_group_name_H-M   'P 1'
#
loop_
_entity.id
_entity.type
_entity.pdbx_description
1 polymer ?
#
loop_
_entity_poly.entity_id
_entity_poly.type
_entity_poly.pdbx_seq_one_letter_code
_entity_poly.pdbx_strand_id
1 'polypeptide(L)'
;MSPTAAKPVSITVSDTIRVSGLLQKPPRVQACYVLAHGAGAGMDHPFMDNVARGLASRGIATMRYQFPYMERGSKRPDPPPLAQTMVRSAVAAVHRLSPDTPLIAGGKSFGGRMTLQR
;
A
#
# COMPACT_ATOMS: atom_id res chain seq x y z
N MET A 1 -16.15 8.53 -14.88
CA MET A 1 -15.19 8.14 -13.85
C MET A 1 -15.45 6.72 -13.43
N SER A 2 -14.42 5.91 -13.37
CA SER A 2 -14.55 4.52 -12.92
C SER A 2 -14.83 4.46 -11.42
N PRO A 3 -15.80 3.64 -10.95
CA PRO A 3 -16.02 3.44 -9.52
C PRO A 3 -14.83 2.75 -8.83
N THR A 4 -13.88 2.20 -9.61
CA THR A 4 -12.68 1.57 -9.09
C THR A 4 -11.45 2.46 -9.19
N ALA A 5 -11.63 3.77 -9.43
CA ALA A 5 -10.51 4.71 -9.51
C ALA A 5 -9.82 4.81 -8.15
N ALA A 6 -8.49 4.91 -8.17
CA ALA A 6 -7.70 5.06 -6.95
C ALA A 6 -7.92 6.43 -6.33
N LYS A 7 -8.08 6.46 -5.01
CA LYS A 7 -8.23 7.68 -4.22
C LYS A 7 -6.97 7.93 -3.41
N PRO A 8 -6.39 9.13 -3.49
CA PRO A 8 -5.25 9.47 -2.64
C PRO A 8 -5.64 9.47 -1.17
N VAL A 9 -4.77 8.93 -0.34
CA VAL A 9 -4.91 8.95 1.12
C VAL A 9 -3.56 9.28 1.73
N SER A 10 -3.57 9.70 3.00
CA SER A 10 -2.35 9.97 3.75
C SER A 10 -2.25 8.97 4.89
N ILE A 11 -1.07 8.39 5.08
CA ILE A 11 -0.81 7.41 6.14
C ILE A 11 0.23 8.00 7.08
N THR A 12 -0.12 8.11 8.37
CA THR A 12 0.79 8.57 9.41
C THR A 12 1.59 7.38 9.93
N VAL A 13 2.92 7.50 9.86
CA VAL A 13 3.85 6.48 10.35
C VAL A 13 4.35 6.84 11.74
N SER A 14 4.64 8.13 11.95
CA SER A 14 5.10 8.67 13.24
C SER A 14 4.73 10.14 13.31
N ASP A 15 5.14 10.81 14.39
CA ASP A 15 4.91 12.26 14.54
C ASP A 15 5.54 13.08 13.42
N THR A 16 6.61 12.57 12.81
CA THR A 16 7.36 13.30 11.79
C THR A 16 7.29 12.69 10.41
N ILE A 17 6.69 11.51 10.25
CA ILE A 17 6.67 10.80 8.97
C ILE A 17 5.23 10.53 8.55
N ARG A 18 4.89 11.05 7.38
CA ARG A 18 3.61 10.82 6.73
C ARG A 18 3.87 10.49 5.28
N VAL A 19 3.17 9.50 4.74
CA VAL A 19 3.37 9.06 3.36
C VAL A 19 2.05 9.06 2.60
N SER A 20 2.16 9.06 1.28
CA SER A 20 1.02 8.98 0.39
C SER A 20 0.61 7.52 0.19
N GLY A 21 -0.69 7.31 0.03
CA GLY A 21 -1.24 6.03 -0.36
C GLY A 21 -2.29 6.21 -1.45
N LEU A 22 -2.68 5.10 -2.06
CA LEU A 22 -3.74 5.04 -3.05
C LEU A 22 -4.70 3.91 -2.67
N LEU A 23 -5.90 4.28 -2.28
CA LEU A 23 -6.95 3.32 -1.94
C LEU A 23 -7.85 3.14 -3.15
N GLN A 24 -8.01 1.89 -3.59
CA GLN A 24 -8.83 1.57 -4.75
C GLN A 24 -9.80 0.47 -4.37
N LYS A 25 -11.12 0.80 -4.39
CA LYS A 25 -12.16 -0.10 -3.91
C LYS A 25 -13.17 -0.38 -5.02
N PRO A 26 -13.45 -1.66 -5.32
CA PRO A 26 -14.59 -1.99 -6.18
C PRO A 26 -15.91 -1.74 -5.44
N PRO A 27 -17.06 -1.75 -6.15
CA PRO A 27 -18.36 -1.53 -5.50
C PRO A 27 -18.65 -2.51 -4.37
N ARG A 28 -18.22 -3.78 -4.51
CA ARG A 28 -18.37 -4.79 -3.47
C ARG A 28 -17.00 -5.31 -3.11
N VAL A 29 -16.61 -5.14 -1.84
CA VAL A 29 -15.27 -5.48 -1.37
C VAL A 29 -15.34 -6.80 -0.60
N GLN A 30 -14.64 -7.82 -1.09
CA GLN A 30 -14.52 -9.11 -0.42
C GLN A 30 -13.30 -9.17 0.49
N ALA A 31 -12.24 -8.46 0.14
CA ALA A 31 -11.00 -8.39 0.90
C ALA A 31 -10.23 -7.16 0.47
N CYS A 32 -9.27 -6.75 1.29
CA CYS A 32 -8.36 -5.65 0.94
C CYS A 32 -6.92 -6.15 0.96
N TYR A 33 -6.20 -5.87 -0.11
CA TYR A 33 -4.79 -6.21 -0.25
C TYR A 33 -3.94 -4.97 0.04
N VAL A 34 -3.13 -5.03 1.08
CA VAL A 34 -2.17 -3.98 1.41
C VAL A 34 -0.91 -4.29 0.61
N LEU A 35 -0.69 -3.52 -0.46
CA LEU A 35 0.27 -3.84 -1.51
C LEU A 35 1.48 -2.92 -1.46
N ALA A 36 2.65 -3.48 -1.16
CA ALA A 36 3.89 -2.74 -1.04
C ALA A 36 4.67 -2.75 -2.36
N HIS A 37 5.27 -1.60 -2.70
CA HIS A 37 6.08 -1.48 -3.92
C HIS A 37 7.49 -2.02 -3.72
N GLY A 38 8.20 -2.28 -4.85
CA GLY A 38 9.59 -2.68 -4.83
C GLY A 38 10.54 -1.48 -4.76
N ALA A 39 11.82 -1.75 -4.58
CA ALA A 39 12.84 -0.72 -4.61
C ALA A 39 12.96 -0.14 -6.03
N GLY A 40 13.07 1.18 -6.13
CA GLY A 40 13.26 1.87 -7.40
C GLY A 40 11.99 2.15 -8.20
N ALA A 41 10.82 1.68 -7.75
CA ALA A 41 9.55 1.91 -8.45
C ALA A 41 8.44 2.05 -7.41
N GLY A 42 7.83 3.22 -7.33
CA GLY A 42 6.85 3.56 -6.31
C GLY A 42 5.46 2.99 -6.52
N MET A 43 4.53 3.43 -5.68
CA MET A 43 3.16 2.89 -5.64
C MET A 43 2.37 3.17 -6.93
N ASP A 44 2.75 4.19 -7.70
CA ASP A 44 2.06 4.58 -8.93
C ASP A 44 2.71 4.00 -10.19
N HIS A 45 3.72 3.13 -10.03
CA HIS A 45 4.32 2.45 -11.17
C HIS A 45 3.26 1.64 -11.93
N PRO A 46 3.32 1.58 -13.28
CA PRO A 46 2.32 0.85 -14.08
C PRO A 46 2.07 -0.58 -13.64
N PHE A 47 3.10 -1.30 -13.19
CA PHE A 47 2.93 -2.66 -12.66
C PHE A 47 1.97 -2.67 -11.48
N MET A 48 2.16 -1.73 -10.53
CA MET A 48 1.32 -1.64 -9.33
C MET A 48 -0.11 -1.26 -9.70
N ASP A 49 -0.27 -0.33 -10.62
CA ASP A 49 -1.59 0.09 -11.08
C ASP A 49 -2.32 -1.06 -11.79
N ASN A 50 -1.62 -1.83 -12.62
CA ASN A 50 -2.21 -2.97 -13.31
C ASN A 50 -2.66 -4.05 -12.34
N VAL A 51 -1.86 -4.34 -11.31
CA VAL A 51 -2.23 -5.32 -10.28
C VAL A 51 -3.46 -4.85 -9.53
N ALA A 52 -3.49 -3.57 -9.13
CA ALA A 52 -4.63 -3.01 -8.38
C ALA A 52 -5.92 -3.06 -9.20
N ARG A 53 -5.86 -2.74 -10.49
CA ARG A 53 -7.03 -2.81 -11.36
C ARG A 53 -7.52 -4.25 -11.55
N GLY A 54 -6.59 -5.19 -11.71
CA GLY A 54 -6.94 -6.60 -11.84
C GLY A 54 -7.60 -7.14 -10.58
N LEU A 55 -7.11 -6.75 -9.41
CA LEU A 55 -7.71 -7.16 -8.15
C LEU A 55 -9.09 -6.52 -7.97
N ALA A 56 -9.26 -5.24 -8.31
CA ALA A 56 -10.55 -4.56 -8.21
C ALA A 56 -11.61 -5.25 -9.08
N SER A 57 -11.24 -5.72 -10.27
CA SER A 57 -12.16 -6.44 -11.14
C SER A 57 -12.61 -7.78 -10.54
N ARG A 58 -11.95 -8.24 -9.50
CA ARG A 58 -12.26 -9.49 -8.79
C ARG A 58 -12.82 -9.25 -7.38
N GLY A 59 -13.23 -8.03 -7.08
CA GLY A 59 -13.83 -7.70 -5.79
C GLY A 59 -12.82 -7.48 -4.67
N ILE A 60 -11.56 -7.25 -4.99
CA ILE A 60 -10.52 -7.03 -4.00
C ILE A 60 -10.06 -5.58 -4.03
N ALA A 61 -10.22 -4.88 -2.92
CA ALA A 61 -9.69 -3.54 -2.75
C ALA A 61 -8.17 -3.60 -2.57
N THR A 62 -7.48 -2.52 -2.92
CA THR A 62 -6.05 -2.41 -2.67
C THR A 62 -5.73 -1.11 -1.96
N MET A 63 -4.78 -1.18 -1.04
CA MET A 63 -4.10 -0.01 -0.48
C MET A 63 -2.65 -0.09 -0.91
N ARG A 64 -2.28 0.75 -1.87
CA ARG A 64 -0.88 0.96 -2.26
C ARG A 64 -0.34 2.12 -1.43
N TYR A 65 0.93 2.09 -1.10
CA TYR A 65 1.53 3.17 -0.31
C TYR A 65 2.98 3.35 -0.71
N GLN A 66 3.51 4.56 -0.42
CA GLN A 66 4.92 4.86 -0.61
C GLN A 66 5.69 4.50 0.64
N PHE A 67 6.82 3.81 0.49
CA PHE A 67 7.78 3.75 1.60
C PHE A 67 8.35 5.15 1.84
N PRO A 68 8.77 5.48 3.08
CA PRO A 68 9.26 6.83 3.37
C PRO A 68 10.35 7.32 2.45
N TYR A 69 11.31 6.47 2.07
CA TYR A 69 12.37 6.91 1.16
C TYR A 69 11.82 7.32 -0.21
N MET A 70 10.82 6.61 -0.72
CA MET A 70 10.22 6.92 -2.01
C MET A 70 9.44 8.23 -1.93
N GLU A 71 8.77 8.48 -0.81
CA GLU A 71 8.05 9.73 -0.58
C GLU A 71 9.01 10.94 -0.62
N ARG A 72 10.22 10.77 -0.08
CA ARG A 72 11.24 11.83 -0.08
C ARG A 72 11.96 11.99 -1.42
N GLY A 73 11.68 11.11 -2.38
CA GLY A 73 12.40 11.13 -3.66
C GLY A 73 13.81 10.56 -3.58
N SER A 74 14.14 9.83 -2.52
CA SER A 74 15.42 9.17 -2.36
C SER A 74 15.45 7.87 -3.18
N LYS A 75 16.63 7.48 -3.64
CA LYS A 75 16.83 6.20 -4.33
C LYS A 75 17.30 5.10 -3.38
N ARG A 76 17.66 5.46 -2.15
CA ARG A 76 18.15 4.50 -1.16
C ARG A 76 16.99 4.00 -0.32
N PRO A 77 16.67 2.69 -0.36
CA PRO A 77 15.59 2.13 0.46
C PRO A 77 15.79 2.40 1.94
N ASP A 78 14.66 2.51 2.66
CA ASP A 78 14.69 2.68 4.10
C ASP A 78 15.36 1.49 4.78
N PRO A 79 16.01 1.71 5.94
CA PRO A 79 16.47 0.59 6.76
C PRO A 79 15.31 -0.34 7.11
N PRO A 80 15.55 -1.66 7.25
CA PRO A 80 14.47 -2.60 7.53
C PRO A 80 13.57 -2.23 8.72
N PRO A 81 14.08 -1.74 9.87
CA PRO A 81 13.16 -1.37 10.97
C PRO A 81 12.14 -0.31 10.56
N LEU A 82 12.54 0.71 9.82
CA LEU A 82 11.61 1.75 9.36
C LEU A 82 10.65 1.19 8.30
N ALA A 83 11.17 0.41 7.35
CA ALA A 83 10.34 -0.20 6.32
C ALA A 83 9.28 -1.12 6.91
N GLN A 84 9.64 -1.91 7.92
CA GLN A 84 8.71 -2.81 8.61
C GLN A 84 7.66 -2.02 9.39
N THR A 85 8.06 -0.91 10.04
CA THR A 85 7.12 -0.01 10.71
C THR A 85 6.14 0.58 9.69
N MET A 86 6.61 0.93 8.49
CA MET A 86 5.74 1.44 7.43
C MET A 86 4.68 0.40 7.06
N VAL A 87 5.07 -0.86 6.89
CA VAL A 87 4.11 -1.93 6.57
C VAL A 87 3.04 -2.03 7.66
N ARG A 88 3.46 -2.05 8.92
CA ARG A 88 2.51 -2.13 10.05
C ARG A 88 1.57 -0.92 10.07
N SER A 89 2.08 0.27 9.77
CA SER A 89 1.28 1.50 9.74
C SER A 89 0.24 1.45 8.62
N ALA A 90 0.60 0.91 7.46
CA ALA A 90 -0.33 0.77 6.34
C ALA A 90 -1.44 -0.24 6.67
N VAL A 91 -1.09 -1.38 7.27
CA VAL A 91 -2.07 -2.38 7.70
C VAL A 91 -3.01 -1.79 8.73
N ALA A 92 -2.49 -1.07 9.72
CA ALA A 92 -3.31 -0.43 10.75
C ALA A 92 -4.26 0.61 10.16
N ALA A 93 -3.80 1.40 9.18
CA ALA A 93 -4.62 2.40 8.52
C ALA A 93 -5.81 1.74 7.79
N VAL A 94 -5.56 0.66 7.07
CA VAL A 94 -6.63 -0.07 6.37
C VAL A 94 -7.60 -0.67 7.37
N HIS A 95 -7.10 -1.24 8.46
CA HIS A 95 -7.97 -1.83 9.49
C HIS A 95 -8.91 -0.77 10.09
N ARG A 96 -8.42 0.45 10.31
CA ARG A 96 -9.28 1.54 10.81
C ARG A 96 -10.34 1.95 9.80
N LEU A 97 -10.00 1.95 8.50
CA LEU A 97 -10.93 2.33 7.45
C LEU A 97 -11.97 1.26 7.15
N SER A 98 -11.63 -0.01 7.34
CA SER A 98 -12.49 -1.14 7.00
C SER A 98 -12.29 -2.26 8.03
N PRO A 99 -12.79 -2.09 9.28
CA PRO A 99 -12.47 -3.03 10.36
C PRO A 99 -13.02 -4.44 10.14
N ASP A 100 -14.07 -4.60 9.34
CA ASP A 100 -14.71 -5.90 9.12
C ASP A 100 -14.24 -6.58 7.83
N THR A 101 -13.33 -5.96 7.08
CA THR A 101 -12.85 -6.50 5.81
C THR A 101 -11.62 -7.36 6.04
N PRO A 102 -11.58 -8.61 5.52
CA PRO A 102 -10.36 -9.41 5.59
C PRO A 102 -9.20 -8.71 4.91
N LEU A 103 -8.02 -8.75 5.52
CA LEU A 103 -6.81 -8.10 5.01
C LEU A 103 -5.78 -9.12 4.58
N ILE A 104 -5.15 -8.83 3.43
CA ILE A 104 -4.01 -9.58 2.93
C ILE A 104 -2.89 -8.55 2.75
N ALA A 105 -1.68 -8.88 3.17
CA ALA A 105 -0.54 -8.00 3.00
C ALA A 105 0.55 -8.71 2.22
N GLY A 106 1.16 -7.99 1.30
CA GLY A 106 2.24 -8.51 0.47
C GLY A 106 2.83 -7.41 -0.37
N GLY A 107 3.65 -7.79 -1.35
CA GLY A 107 4.25 -6.80 -2.20
C GLY A 107 5.27 -7.38 -3.15
N LYS A 108 5.89 -6.49 -3.91
CA LYS A 108 6.87 -6.84 -4.92
C LYS A 108 8.28 -6.65 -4.36
N SER A 109 9.14 -7.67 -4.48
CA SER A 109 10.57 -7.60 -4.19
C SER A 109 10.84 -7.06 -2.78
N PHE A 110 11.47 -5.87 -2.66
CA PHE A 110 11.76 -5.22 -1.38
C PHE A 110 10.49 -5.12 -0.52
N GLY A 111 9.38 -4.63 -1.10
CA GLY A 111 8.13 -4.48 -0.36
C GLY A 111 7.58 -5.81 0.15
N GLY A 112 7.66 -6.86 -0.66
CA GLY A 112 7.25 -8.20 -0.24
C GLY A 112 8.10 -8.73 0.89
N ARG A 113 9.42 -8.57 0.79
CA ARG A 113 10.36 -9.00 1.82
C ARG A 113 10.12 -8.28 3.14
N MET A 114 9.94 -6.95 3.09
CA MET A 114 9.67 -6.17 4.30
C MET A 114 8.32 -6.52 4.93
N THR A 115 7.34 -6.87 4.12
CA THR A 115 6.04 -7.33 4.62
C THR A 115 6.16 -8.64 5.37
N LEU A 116 6.93 -9.59 4.85
CA LEU A 116 7.12 -10.88 5.50
C LEU A 116 7.89 -10.76 6.83
N GLN A 117 8.77 -9.77 6.95
CA GLN A 117 9.63 -9.60 8.11
C GLN A 117 9.06 -8.65 9.17
N ARG A 118 7.91 -8.04 8.94
CA ARG A 118 7.33 -7.03 9.84
C ARG A 118 7.05 -7.56 11.24
#